data_ad03344609f1ac0b111fc52b9eb376cb
#
_entry.id   ad03344609f1ac0b111fc52b9eb376cb
#
_cell.length_a   1.000
_cell.length_b   1.000
_cell.length_c   1.000
_cell.angle_alpha   90.00
_cell.angle_beta   90.00
_cell.angle_gamma   90.00
#
_symmetry.space_group_name_H-M   'P 1'
#
loop_
_entity.id
_entity.type
_entity.pdbx_description
1 polymer ?
#
loop_
_entity_poly.entity_id
_entity_poly.type
_entity_poly.pdbx_seq_one_letter_code
_entity_poly.pdbx_strand_id
1 'polypeptide(L)'
;MEQFETLTLKRLLEIFLKNISIILIITILTGVLAFALTEAFMVPKYESYVTFYVNNDTKSTVNKTLGSDIQASQMLVDTYIVILKSEKVLNETVKRIEQKGLEGYSSGLLKSNIAAISVDGTEVFKIMVRDENPVASKIIANTLAEVFPVLIKEYIEASSAVVIDNAVDGYQVSPNLKKNIVLGMIWGFLLSYLFLFLKELFDMRIKNEDELKKFFKEPILGVIPDVNEAKNYRHSAYYEYSHKRK
;
A
#
# COMPACT_ATOMS: atom_id res chain seq x y z
N MET A 1 -32.11 -1.46 33.90
CA MET A 1 -31.16 -2.12 32.97
C MET A 1 -31.60 -1.73 31.57
N GLU A 2 -30.84 -0.81 31.00
CA GLU A 2 -31.06 -0.22 29.68
C GLU A 2 -30.99 -1.34 28.65
N GLN A 3 -32.08 -1.53 27.92
CA GLN A 3 -32.08 -2.33 26.71
C GLN A 3 -31.24 -1.59 25.69
N PHE A 4 -29.97 -2.00 25.53
CA PHE A 4 -29.21 -1.67 24.32
C PHE A 4 -30.07 -2.18 23.16
N GLU A 5 -30.69 -1.25 22.45
CA GLU A 5 -31.42 -1.60 21.20
C GLU A 5 -30.44 -2.41 20.36
N THR A 6 -30.81 -3.62 20.07
CA THR A 6 -30.03 -4.52 19.22
C THR A 6 -29.73 -3.77 17.93
N LEU A 7 -28.45 -3.44 17.73
CA LEU A 7 -27.94 -2.84 16.50
C LEU A 7 -28.25 -3.81 15.37
N THR A 8 -29.42 -3.67 14.79
CA THR A 8 -29.86 -4.52 13.70
C THR A 8 -29.09 -4.08 12.45
N LEU A 9 -28.54 -5.04 11.72
CA LEU A 9 -27.83 -4.81 10.45
C LEU A 9 -28.63 -3.90 9.50
N LYS A 10 -29.94 -3.98 9.56
CA LYS A 10 -30.89 -3.12 8.84
C LYS A 10 -30.74 -1.64 9.22
N ARG A 11 -30.58 -1.32 10.51
CA ARG A 11 -30.42 0.06 10.98
C ARG A 11 -29.09 0.67 10.53
N LEU A 12 -28.00 -0.13 10.54
CA LEU A 12 -26.71 0.30 9.99
C LEU A 12 -26.80 0.62 8.50
N LEU A 13 -27.51 -0.21 7.75
CA LEU A 13 -27.73 -0.01 6.32
C LEU A 13 -28.60 1.23 6.04
N GLU A 14 -29.63 1.46 6.83
CA GLU A 14 -30.50 2.65 6.72
C GLU A 14 -29.71 3.95 6.98
N ILE A 15 -28.85 4.00 8.00
CA ILE A 15 -27.98 5.14 8.30
C ILE A 15 -27.05 5.40 7.11
N PHE A 16 -26.45 4.32 6.56
CA PHE A 16 -25.56 4.42 5.40
C PHE A 16 -26.27 4.99 4.18
N LEU A 17 -27.40 4.40 3.78
CA LEU A 17 -28.14 4.79 2.59
C LEU A 17 -28.71 6.22 2.71
N LYS A 18 -29.19 6.59 3.88
CA LYS A 18 -29.76 7.93 4.15
C LYS A 18 -28.69 9.02 4.02
N ASN A 19 -27.45 8.73 4.40
CA ASN A 19 -26.38 9.71 4.46
C ASN A 19 -25.28 9.49 3.40
N ILE A 20 -25.53 8.67 2.38
CA ILE A 20 -24.55 8.27 1.39
C ILE A 20 -23.88 9.46 0.70
N SER A 21 -24.63 10.52 0.43
CA SER A 21 -24.09 11.75 -0.20
C SER A 21 -23.05 12.44 0.68
N ILE A 22 -23.27 12.49 2.00
CA ILE A 22 -22.33 13.09 2.95
C ILE A 22 -21.08 12.22 3.06
N ILE A 23 -21.26 10.89 3.14
CA ILE A 23 -20.15 9.93 3.18
C ILE A 23 -19.28 10.08 1.93
N LEU A 24 -19.88 10.14 0.74
CA LEU A 24 -19.15 10.29 -0.52
C LEU A 24 -18.37 11.61 -0.58
N ILE A 25 -19.00 12.72 -0.18
CA ILE A 25 -18.33 14.03 -0.17
C ILE A 25 -17.12 14.02 0.76
N ILE A 26 -17.25 13.50 1.98
CA ILE A 26 -16.15 13.42 2.94
C ILE A 26 -15.06 12.48 2.42
N THR A 27 -15.42 11.33 1.85
CA THR A 27 -14.47 10.37 1.27
C THR A 27 -13.65 10.99 0.15
N ILE A 28 -14.29 11.74 -0.76
CA ILE A 28 -13.59 12.43 -1.84
C ILE A 28 -12.69 13.54 -1.28
N LEU A 29 -13.20 14.32 -0.34
CA LEU A 29 -12.43 15.41 0.28
C LEU A 29 -11.18 14.89 1.01
N THR A 30 -11.29 13.77 1.74
CA THR A 30 -10.14 13.15 2.40
C THR A 30 -9.15 12.54 1.39
N GLY A 31 -9.63 12.03 0.26
CA GLY A 31 -8.77 11.60 -0.84
C GLY A 31 -7.96 12.74 -1.45
N VAL A 32 -8.60 13.87 -1.69
CA VAL A 32 -7.93 15.11 -2.18
C VAL A 32 -6.94 15.65 -1.14
N LEU A 33 -7.32 15.63 0.13
CA LEU A 33 -6.43 16.03 1.22
C LEU A 33 -5.21 15.11 1.32
N ALA A 34 -5.40 13.80 1.21
CA ALA A 34 -4.30 12.83 1.21
C ALA A 34 -3.35 13.03 0.01
N PHE A 35 -3.89 13.36 -1.16
CA PHE A 35 -3.08 13.74 -2.33
C PHE A 35 -2.24 14.99 -2.02
N ALA A 36 -2.86 16.07 -1.56
CA ALA A 36 -2.17 17.33 -1.25
C ALA A 36 -1.08 17.16 -0.18
N LEU A 37 -1.37 16.40 0.88
CA LEU A 37 -0.39 16.11 1.93
C LEU A 37 0.77 15.24 1.41
N THR A 38 0.50 14.27 0.55
CA THR A 38 1.53 13.43 -0.04
C THR A 38 2.47 14.24 -0.91
N GLU A 39 1.95 15.12 -1.76
CA GLU A 39 2.74 15.98 -2.64
C GLU A 39 3.55 17.02 -1.85
N ALA A 40 2.97 17.60 -0.78
CA ALA A 40 3.62 18.65 0.00
C ALA A 40 4.70 18.15 0.96
N PHE A 41 4.54 16.95 1.52
CA PHE A 41 5.38 16.47 2.62
C PHE A 41 6.27 15.26 2.28
N MET A 42 5.99 14.54 1.20
CA MET A 42 6.78 13.36 0.86
C MET A 42 7.84 13.68 -0.18
N VAL A 43 9.11 13.44 0.17
CA VAL A 43 10.23 13.59 -0.76
C VAL A 43 10.20 12.44 -1.78
N PRO A 44 10.29 12.74 -3.08
CA PRO A 44 10.35 11.70 -4.10
C PRO A 44 11.60 10.86 -3.95
N LYS A 45 11.46 9.54 -4.11
CA LYS A 45 12.58 8.60 -4.14
C LYS A 45 12.62 7.87 -5.47
N TYR A 46 13.82 7.75 -6.00
CA TYR A 46 14.11 7.11 -7.28
C TYR A 46 14.83 5.80 -7.03
N GLU A 47 14.52 4.79 -7.80
CA GLU A 47 15.13 3.47 -7.70
C GLU A 47 15.85 3.13 -8.99
N SER A 48 17.13 2.78 -8.86
CA SER A 48 17.93 2.17 -9.91
C SER A 48 18.26 0.74 -9.51
N TYR A 49 18.40 -0.17 -10.46
CA TYR A 49 18.76 -1.55 -10.15
C TYR A 49 19.88 -2.04 -11.08
N VAL A 50 20.65 -2.99 -10.53
CA VAL A 50 21.66 -3.78 -11.24
C VAL A 50 21.31 -5.25 -11.08
N THR A 51 21.48 -6.01 -12.13
CA THR A 51 21.24 -7.46 -12.14
C THR A 51 22.56 -8.22 -12.16
N PHE A 52 22.70 -9.17 -11.25
CA PHE A 52 23.86 -10.04 -11.15
C PHE A 52 23.47 -11.49 -11.43
N TYR A 53 24.34 -12.18 -12.14
CA TYR A 53 24.38 -13.63 -12.22
C TYR A 53 25.53 -14.15 -11.35
N VAL A 54 25.26 -15.16 -10.57
CA VAL A 54 26.26 -15.79 -9.72
C VAL A 54 26.51 -17.21 -10.20
N ASN A 55 27.77 -17.52 -10.45
CA ASN A 55 28.20 -18.88 -10.75
C ASN A 55 29.16 -19.35 -9.65
N ASN A 56 28.91 -20.54 -9.18
CA ASN A 56 29.83 -21.24 -8.28
C ASN A 56 30.49 -22.35 -9.08
N ASP A 57 31.73 -22.11 -9.54
CA ASP A 57 32.55 -23.07 -10.31
C ASP A 57 33.05 -24.25 -9.47
N THR A 58 32.34 -24.62 -8.40
CA THR A 58 32.62 -25.90 -7.74
C THR A 58 32.25 -27.02 -8.72
N LYS A 59 33.24 -27.47 -9.47
CA LYS A 59 33.23 -28.71 -10.26
C LYS A 59 33.06 -29.91 -9.32
N SER A 60 31.90 -30.00 -8.68
CA SER A 60 31.50 -31.21 -7.99
C SER A 60 30.79 -32.13 -8.98
N THR A 61 31.57 -32.89 -9.70
CA THR A 61 31.15 -34.11 -10.39
C THR A 61 30.66 -35.13 -9.35
N VAL A 62 29.43 -34.99 -8.83
CA VAL A 62 28.74 -36.12 -8.18
C VAL A 62 27.23 -35.86 -8.30
N ASN A 63 26.55 -36.79 -9.00
CA ASN A 63 25.11 -37.07 -9.02
C ASN A 63 24.16 -35.92 -8.56
N LYS A 64 23.80 -35.09 -9.49
CA LYS A 64 22.83 -34.01 -9.29
C LYS A 64 21.40 -34.55 -9.29
N THR A 65 20.74 -34.45 -8.15
CA THR A 65 19.29 -34.67 -8.04
C THR A 65 18.60 -33.29 -8.24
N LEU A 66 17.81 -33.14 -9.29
CA LEU A 66 17.19 -31.88 -9.76
C LEU A 66 16.52 -31.01 -8.68
N GLY A 67 16.11 -31.56 -7.55
CA GLY A 67 15.42 -30.83 -6.48
C GLY A 67 16.35 -30.19 -5.44
N SER A 68 17.54 -30.76 -5.21
CA SER A 68 18.52 -30.24 -4.25
C SER A 68 19.32 -29.05 -4.82
N ASP A 69 19.45 -28.99 -6.14
CA ASP A 69 20.25 -27.96 -6.82
C ASP A 69 19.60 -26.59 -6.77
N ILE A 70 18.26 -26.51 -6.88
CA ILE A 70 17.51 -25.24 -6.79
C ILE A 70 17.63 -24.61 -5.40
N GLN A 71 17.48 -25.43 -4.33
CA GLN A 71 17.64 -24.93 -2.96
C GLN A 71 19.08 -24.49 -2.67
N ALA A 72 20.06 -25.22 -3.17
CA ALA A 72 21.48 -24.86 -3.03
C ALA A 72 21.79 -23.55 -3.74
N SER A 73 21.26 -23.34 -4.94
CA SER A 73 21.43 -22.07 -5.68
C SER A 73 20.78 -20.89 -4.96
N GLN A 74 19.58 -21.07 -4.37
CA GLN A 74 18.92 -20.04 -3.56
C GLN A 74 19.73 -19.67 -2.31
N MET A 75 20.25 -20.67 -1.58
CA MET A 75 21.12 -20.42 -0.41
C MET A 75 22.39 -19.66 -0.76
N LEU A 76 22.94 -19.90 -1.96
CA LEU A 76 24.09 -19.14 -2.45
C LEU A 76 23.72 -17.68 -2.69
N VAL A 77 22.62 -17.39 -3.39
CA VAL A 77 22.16 -16.03 -3.64
C VAL A 77 21.92 -15.27 -2.34
N ASP A 78 21.27 -15.90 -1.35
CA ASP A 78 21.06 -15.29 -0.04
C ASP A 78 22.39 -14.96 0.67
N THR A 79 23.37 -15.85 0.56
CA THR A 79 24.73 -15.61 1.08
C THR A 79 25.40 -14.42 0.40
N TYR A 80 25.28 -14.31 -0.91
CA TYR A 80 25.83 -13.17 -1.66
C TYR A 80 25.14 -11.84 -1.29
N ILE A 81 23.85 -11.85 -1.06
CA ILE A 81 23.10 -10.67 -0.58
C ILE A 81 23.60 -10.25 0.81
N VAL A 82 23.89 -11.19 1.69
CA VAL A 82 24.46 -10.89 3.03
C VAL A 82 25.87 -10.29 2.89
N ILE A 83 26.72 -10.89 2.06
CA ILE A 83 28.08 -10.36 1.83
C ILE A 83 28.04 -8.97 1.21
N LEU A 84 27.15 -8.73 0.25
CA LEU A 84 26.96 -7.44 -0.39
C LEU A 84 26.59 -6.35 0.62
N LYS A 85 25.74 -6.66 1.60
CA LYS A 85 25.35 -5.74 2.68
C LYS A 85 26.35 -5.68 3.84
N SER A 86 27.52 -6.32 3.70
CA SER A 86 28.57 -6.25 4.71
C SER A 86 29.21 -4.84 4.75
N GLU A 87 29.70 -4.46 5.91
CA GLU A 87 30.34 -3.16 6.08
C GLU A 87 31.56 -2.96 5.16
N LYS A 88 32.32 -4.03 4.88
CA LYS A 88 33.49 -3.93 4.00
C LYS A 88 33.10 -3.53 2.59
N VAL A 89 32.07 -4.17 2.01
CA VAL A 89 31.57 -3.86 0.67
C VAL A 89 30.98 -2.46 0.64
N LEU A 90 30.17 -2.09 1.62
CA LEU A 90 29.52 -0.79 1.68
C LEU A 90 30.52 0.34 1.91
N ASN A 91 31.51 0.16 2.77
CA ASN A 91 32.57 1.17 3.00
C ASN A 91 33.44 1.37 1.74
N GLU A 92 33.79 0.31 1.04
CA GLU A 92 34.52 0.43 -0.24
C GLU A 92 33.65 1.12 -1.30
N THR A 93 32.36 0.83 -1.32
CA THR A 93 31.42 1.52 -2.21
C THR A 93 31.34 3.02 -1.88
N VAL A 94 31.25 3.40 -0.58
CA VAL A 94 31.25 4.80 -0.14
C VAL A 94 32.49 5.53 -0.65
N LYS A 95 33.68 4.96 -0.46
CA LYS A 95 34.94 5.57 -0.95
C LYS A 95 34.94 5.82 -2.45
N ARG A 96 34.37 4.89 -3.22
CA ARG A 96 34.34 5.05 -4.71
C ARG A 96 33.28 6.03 -5.17
N ILE A 97 32.14 6.11 -4.51
CA ILE A 97 31.11 7.10 -4.85
C ILE A 97 31.58 8.52 -4.49
N GLU A 98 32.32 8.70 -3.39
CA GLU A 98 32.97 9.98 -3.06
C GLU A 98 33.94 10.41 -4.13
N GLN A 99 34.74 9.50 -4.67
CA GLN A 99 35.63 9.78 -5.81
C GLN A 99 34.90 10.17 -7.09
N LYS A 100 33.64 9.72 -7.23
CA LYS A 100 32.74 10.07 -8.34
C LYS A 100 31.94 11.37 -8.07
N GLY A 101 32.24 12.09 -6.97
CA GLY A 101 31.62 13.37 -6.62
C GLY A 101 30.32 13.30 -5.84
N LEU A 102 29.99 12.14 -5.25
CA LEU A 102 28.84 11.97 -4.37
C LEU A 102 29.31 11.98 -2.91
N GLU A 103 29.10 13.09 -2.23
CA GLU A 103 29.46 13.28 -0.82
C GLU A 103 28.25 13.07 0.10
N GLY A 104 28.52 12.82 1.39
CA GLY A 104 27.48 12.71 2.43
C GLY A 104 26.87 11.31 2.60
N TYR A 105 27.39 10.30 1.92
CA TYR A 105 26.96 8.92 2.08
C TYR A 105 27.79 8.19 3.16
N SER A 106 27.11 7.36 3.94
CA SER A 106 27.74 6.45 4.90
C SER A 106 27.33 5.00 4.62
N SER A 107 28.10 4.02 5.09
CA SER A 107 27.75 2.61 4.97
C SER A 107 26.40 2.30 5.58
N GLY A 108 26.04 2.94 6.70
CA GLY A 108 24.73 2.81 7.33
C GLY A 108 23.59 3.34 6.46
N LEU A 109 23.77 4.50 5.82
CA LEU A 109 22.80 5.07 4.88
C LEU A 109 22.64 4.18 3.64
N LEU A 110 23.74 3.73 3.05
CA LEU A 110 23.67 2.79 1.92
C LEU A 110 22.96 1.49 2.29
N LYS A 111 23.23 0.93 3.47
CA LYS A 111 22.59 -0.29 3.93
C LYS A 111 21.07 -0.16 4.03
N SER A 112 20.56 1.00 4.43
CA SER A 112 19.11 1.27 4.50
C SER A 112 18.49 1.51 3.12
N ASN A 113 19.26 2.06 2.19
CA ASN A 113 18.79 2.44 0.86
C ASN A 113 18.96 1.32 -0.19
N ILE A 114 19.67 0.23 0.17
CA ILE A 114 19.91 -0.91 -0.71
C ILE A 114 18.98 -2.06 -0.33
N ALA A 115 18.16 -2.49 -1.29
CA ALA A 115 17.42 -3.74 -1.23
C ALA A 115 18.02 -4.73 -2.25
N ALA A 116 18.04 -6.00 -1.91
CA ALA A 116 18.46 -7.05 -2.82
C ALA A 116 17.45 -8.18 -2.77
N ILE A 117 17.08 -8.70 -3.92
CA ILE A 117 16.11 -9.78 -4.08
C ILE A 117 16.64 -10.83 -5.06
N SER A 118 16.40 -12.09 -4.75
CA SER A 118 16.57 -13.20 -5.69
C SER A 118 15.49 -13.16 -6.76
N VAL A 119 15.82 -13.58 -7.97
CA VAL A 119 14.86 -13.69 -9.07
C VAL A 119 14.42 -15.15 -9.21
N ASP A 120 13.19 -15.42 -8.77
CA ASP A 120 12.43 -16.67 -9.01
C ASP A 120 13.24 -18.00 -8.92
N GLY A 121 14.01 -18.17 -7.86
CA GLY A 121 14.76 -19.43 -7.64
C GLY A 121 15.91 -19.68 -8.62
N THR A 122 16.36 -18.63 -9.30
CA THR A 122 17.51 -18.66 -10.19
C THR A 122 18.79 -18.21 -9.48
N GLU A 123 19.93 -18.39 -10.14
CA GLU A 123 21.23 -17.86 -9.73
C GLU A 123 21.38 -16.36 -10.02
N VAL A 124 20.24 -15.68 -10.28
CA VAL A 124 20.18 -14.25 -10.59
C VAL A 124 19.61 -13.49 -9.41
N PHE A 125 20.21 -12.36 -9.06
CA PHE A 125 19.65 -11.45 -8.09
C PHE A 125 19.74 -10.00 -8.56
N LYS A 126 18.82 -9.18 -8.08
CA LYS A 126 18.77 -7.75 -8.35
C LYS A 126 19.10 -6.98 -7.09
N ILE A 127 19.93 -5.96 -7.27
CA ILE A 127 20.22 -4.96 -6.25
C ILE A 127 19.51 -3.69 -6.66
N MET A 128 18.62 -3.22 -5.80
CA MET A 128 17.88 -1.98 -5.96
C MET A 128 18.45 -0.93 -5.02
N VAL A 129 18.77 0.22 -5.55
CA VAL A 129 19.30 1.38 -4.79
C VAL A 129 18.26 2.49 -4.86
N ARG A 130 17.82 2.99 -3.72
CA ARG A 130 16.88 4.09 -3.60
C ARG A 130 17.56 5.35 -3.12
N ASP A 131 17.34 6.45 -3.83
CA ASP A 131 17.88 7.75 -3.47
C ASP A 131 16.90 8.88 -3.84
N GLU A 132 17.10 10.07 -3.29
CA GLU A 132 16.32 11.26 -3.65
C GLU A 132 16.73 11.83 -5.02
N ASN A 133 17.93 11.47 -5.48
CA ASN A 133 18.46 11.87 -6.77
C ASN A 133 18.53 10.66 -7.72
N PRO A 134 17.86 10.72 -8.90
CA PRO A 134 17.87 9.62 -9.87
C PRO A 134 19.26 9.29 -10.42
N VAL A 135 20.14 10.30 -10.53
CA VAL A 135 21.51 10.12 -10.98
C VAL A 135 22.37 9.49 -9.88
N ALA A 136 22.16 9.88 -8.62
CA ALA A 136 22.87 9.29 -7.49
C ALA A 136 22.53 7.81 -7.33
N SER A 137 21.25 7.44 -7.42
CA SER A 137 20.83 6.03 -7.35
C SER A 137 21.51 5.16 -8.41
N LYS A 138 21.65 5.66 -9.64
CA LYS A 138 22.40 5.00 -10.73
C LYS A 138 23.88 4.86 -10.42
N ILE A 139 24.53 5.95 -9.99
CA ILE A 139 25.96 5.93 -9.69
C ILE A 139 26.27 4.94 -8.57
N ILE A 140 25.47 4.94 -7.50
CA ILE A 140 25.64 4.02 -6.38
C ILE A 140 25.46 2.57 -6.85
N ALA A 141 24.40 2.28 -7.62
CA ALA A 141 24.12 0.94 -8.13
C ALA A 141 25.24 0.41 -9.03
N ASN A 142 25.74 1.25 -9.97
CA ASN A 142 26.85 0.87 -10.84
C ASN A 142 28.18 0.75 -10.07
N THR A 143 28.40 1.56 -9.03
CA THR A 143 29.59 1.41 -8.19
C THR A 143 29.56 0.12 -7.37
N LEU A 144 28.39 -0.29 -6.88
CA LEU A 144 28.22 -1.62 -6.29
C LEU A 144 28.52 -2.73 -7.29
N ALA A 145 28.10 -2.54 -8.56
CA ALA A 145 28.41 -3.49 -9.63
C ALA A 145 29.89 -3.63 -9.92
N GLU A 146 30.67 -2.56 -9.73
CA GLU A 146 32.13 -2.57 -9.87
C GLU A 146 32.84 -3.18 -8.65
N VAL A 147 32.36 -2.88 -7.44
CA VAL A 147 32.99 -3.27 -6.17
C VAL A 147 32.71 -4.72 -5.81
N PHE A 148 31.45 -5.14 -5.90
CA PHE A 148 30.99 -6.42 -5.39
C PHE A 148 31.68 -7.63 -6.05
N PRO A 149 31.83 -7.72 -7.40
CA PRO A 149 32.51 -8.85 -8.04
C PRO A 149 33.97 -9.00 -7.64
N VAL A 150 34.61 -7.91 -7.29
CA VAL A 150 36.03 -7.91 -6.86
C VAL A 150 36.14 -8.47 -5.44
N LEU A 151 35.30 -7.95 -4.53
CA LEU A 151 35.38 -8.32 -3.12
C LEU A 151 34.83 -9.73 -2.86
N ILE A 152 33.83 -10.20 -3.61
CA ILE A 152 33.29 -11.54 -3.41
C ILE A 152 34.33 -12.64 -3.61
N LYS A 153 35.25 -12.45 -4.56
CA LYS A 153 36.36 -13.38 -4.81
C LYS A 153 37.33 -13.52 -3.64
N GLU A 154 37.44 -12.47 -2.79
CA GLU A 154 38.24 -12.56 -1.56
C GLU A 154 37.59 -13.43 -0.50
N TYR A 155 36.25 -13.52 -0.49
CA TYR A 155 35.51 -14.32 0.50
C TYR A 155 35.30 -15.76 0.06
N ILE A 156 35.12 -15.98 -1.25
CA ILE A 156 34.79 -17.28 -1.82
C ILE A 156 35.62 -17.45 -3.11
N GLU A 157 36.75 -18.19 -3.02
CA GLU A 157 37.71 -18.33 -4.11
C GLU A 157 37.14 -18.89 -5.43
N ALA A 158 36.11 -19.75 -5.33
CA ALA A 158 35.48 -20.38 -6.49
C ALA A 158 34.25 -19.63 -7.01
N SER A 159 33.97 -18.45 -6.48
CA SER A 159 32.76 -17.69 -6.86
C SER A 159 33.04 -16.63 -7.91
N SER A 160 32.07 -16.44 -8.79
CA SER A 160 32.04 -15.30 -9.70
C SER A 160 30.66 -14.63 -9.67
N ALA A 161 30.66 -13.33 -9.51
CA ALA A 161 29.47 -12.52 -9.73
C ALA A 161 29.68 -11.73 -11.02
N VAL A 162 28.78 -11.91 -11.98
CA VAL A 162 28.84 -11.23 -13.28
C VAL A 162 27.67 -10.27 -13.37
N VAL A 163 27.96 -9.03 -13.76
CA VAL A 163 26.89 -8.04 -14.02
C VAL A 163 26.23 -8.39 -15.35
N ILE A 164 24.92 -8.61 -15.32
CA ILE A 164 24.09 -8.81 -16.52
C ILE A 164 23.67 -7.47 -17.07
N ASP A 165 23.04 -6.63 -16.20
CA ASP A 165 22.52 -5.34 -16.58
C ASP A 165 23.09 -4.25 -15.67
N ASN A 166 23.59 -3.18 -16.27
CA ASN A 166 23.99 -1.98 -15.57
C ASN A 166 22.78 -1.10 -15.23
N ALA A 167 22.91 -0.33 -14.15
CA ALA A 167 21.87 0.59 -13.74
C ALA A 167 21.73 1.76 -14.73
N VAL A 168 20.48 2.07 -15.04
CA VAL A 168 20.05 3.29 -15.73
C VAL A 168 19.56 4.32 -14.72
N ASP A 169 19.26 5.55 -15.17
CA ASP A 169 18.74 6.58 -14.28
C ASP A 169 17.50 6.10 -13.53
N GLY A 170 17.43 6.44 -12.25
CA GLY A 170 16.39 5.94 -11.37
C GLY A 170 14.99 6.38 -11.82
N TYR A 171 14.04 5.47 -11.76
CA TYR A 171 12.63 5.79 -11.91
C TYR A 171 11.97 6.05 -10.54
N GLN A 172 11.00 6.94 -10.52
CA GLN A 172 10.34 7.31 -9.27
C GLN A 172 9.49 6.14 -8.72
N VAL A 173 9.78 5.74 -7.47
CA VAL A 173 9.08 4.65 -6.77
C VAL A 173 8.25 5.15 -5.58
N SER A 174 8.58 6.32 -5.05
CA SER A 174 7.90 6.95 -3.93
C SER A 174 7.75 8.45 -4.17
N PRO A 175 6.68 9.08 -3.70
CA PRO A 175 5.48 8.48 -3.12
C PRO A 175 4.60 7.76 -4.14
N ASN A 176 3.96 6.67 -3.72
CA ASN A 176 2.94 6.03 -4.53
C ASN A 176 1.60 6.77 -4.35
N LEU A 177 1.37 7.81 -5.16
CA LEU A 177 0.19 8.67 -5.09
C LEU A 177 -1.12 7.87 -5.09
N LYS A 178 -1.23 6.87 -5.96
CA LYS A 178 -2.45 6.02 -6.05
C LYS A 178 -2.73 5.30 -4.73
N LYS A 179 -1.70 4.70 -4.13
CA LYS A 179 -1.83 3.98 -2.85
C LYS A 179 -2.22 4.93 -1.71
N ASN A 180 -1.61 6.10 -1.63
CA ASN A 180 -1.86 7.07 -0.56
C ASN A 180 -3.26 7.69 -0.67
N ILE A 181 -3.72 8.00 -1.89
CA ILE A 181 -5.08 8.49 -2.15
C ILE A 181 -6.11 7.44 -1.74
N VAL A 182 -5.95 6.18 -2.19
CA VAL A 182 -6.87 5.10 -1.83
C VAL A 182 -6.91 4.88 -0.32
N LEU A 183 -5.76 4.91 0.35
CA LEU A 183 -5.68 4.79 1.80
C LEU A 183 -6.40 5.95 2.50
N GLY A 184 -6.21 7.19 2.01
CA GLY A 184 -6.91 8.37 2.50
C GLY A 184 -8.43 8.27 2.33
N MET A 185 -8.90 7.76 1.18
CA MET A 185 -10.33 7.52 0.96
C MET A 185 -10.90 6.45 1.90
N ILE A 186 -10.17 5.35 2.13
CA ILE A 186 -10.61 4.30 3.07
C ILE A 186 -10.77 4.88 4.48
N TRP A 187 -9.78 5.63 4.96
CA TRP A 187 -9.87 6.28 6.28
C TRP A 187 -10.99 7.32 6.33
N GLY A 188 -11.16 8.12 5.28
CA GLY A 188 -12.25 9.09 5.19
C GLY A 188 -13.62 8.43 5.22
N PHE A 189 -13.79 7.32 4.50
CA PHE A 189 -15.01 6.52 4.52
C PHE A 189 -15.32 5.98 5.94
N LEU A 190 -14.35 5.33 6.58
CA LEU A 190 -14.52 4.77 7.91
C LEU A 190 -14.84 5.84 8.96
N LEU A 191 -14.11 6.96 8.96
CA LEU A 191 -14.33 8.05 9.91
C LEU A 191 -15.67 8.74 9.68
N SER A 192 -16.06 8.99 8.43
CA SER A 192 -17.36 9.61 8.12
C SER A 192 -18.52 8.72 8.55
N TYR A 193 -18.43 7.43 8.29
CA TYR A 193 -19.43 6.47 8.71
C TYR A 193 -19.54 6.37 10.24
N LEU A 194 -18.38 6.27 10.91
CA LEU A 194 -18.33 6.24 12.38
C LEU A 194 -18.94 7.50 12.99
N PHE A 195 -18.61 8.66 12.45
CA PHE A 195 -19.16 9.94 12.92
C PHE A 195 -20.69 10.00 12.77
N LEU A 196 -21.20 9.60 11.62
CA LEU A 196 -22.66 9.56 11.38
C LEU A 196 -23.35 8.53 12.27
N PHE A 197 -22.71 7.39 12.49
CA PHE A 197 -23.22 6.37 13.42
C PHE A 197 -23.30 6.89 14.85
N LEU A 198 -22.24 7.56 15.34
CA LEU A 198 -22.26 8.18 16.68
C LEU A 198 -23.33 9.26 16.78
N LYS A 199 -23.45 10.12 15.75
CA LYS A 199 -24.50 11.13 15.68
C LYS A 199 -25.89 10.53 15.78
N GLU A 200 -26.14 9.42 15.10
CA GLU A 200 -27.44 8.73 15.16
C GLU A 200 -27.71 8.08 16.52
N LEU A 201 -26.67 7.57 17.20
CA LEU A 201 -26.78 7.05 18.57
C LEU A 201 -27.17 8.13 19.59
N PHE A 202 -26.71 9.36 19.39
CA PHE A 202 -27.05 10.50 20.26
C PHE A 202 -28.32 11.22 19.85
N ASP A 203 -28.92 10.85 18.71
CA ASP A 203 -30.19 11.44 18.25
C ASP A 203 -31.37 10.76 18.95
N MET A 204 -31.83 11.35 20.04
CA MET A 204 -32.97 10.88 20.84
C MET A 204 -34.34 11.18 20.22
N ARG A 205 -34.38 11.65 18.94
CA ARG A 205 -35.68 11.94 18.30
C ARG A 205 -36.39 10.67 17.91
N ILE A 206 -37.63 10.55 18.32
CA ILE A 206 -38.50 9.46 17.88
C ILE A 206 -38.83 9.67 16.40
N LYS A 207 -38.39 8.74 15.55
CA LYS A 207 -38.50 8.84 14.08
C LYS A 207 -39.58 7.91 13.52
N ASN A 208 -39.94 6.85 14.25
CA ASN A 208 -40.85 5.83 13.76
C ASN A 208 -41.98 5.56 14.75
N GLU A 209 -43.17 5.20 14.22
CA GLU A 209 -44.34 4.79 15.00
C GLU A 209 -44.04 3.60 15.92
N ASP A 210 -43.16 2.71 15.48
CA ASP A 210 -42.80 1.51 16.28
C ASP A 210 -41.93 1.89 17.50
N GLU A 211 -41.19 2.98 17.46
CA GLU A 211 -40.47 3.52 18.62
C GLU A 211 -41.46 4.14 19.61
N LEU A 212 -42.45 4.85 19.10
CA LEU A 212 -43.52 5.42 19.93
C LEU A 212 -44.31 4.31 20.70
N LYS A 213 -44.65 3.21 20.02
CA LYS A 213 -45.32 2.06 20.63
C LYS A 213 -44.49 1.38 21.72
N LYS A 214 -43.16 1.43 21.62
CA LYS A 214 -42.28 0.85 22.65
C LYS A 214 -42.18 1.72 23.89
N PHE A 215 -42.22 3.05 23.73
CA PHE A 215 -42.09 3.99 24.84
C PHE A 215 -43.43 4.27 25.54
N PHE A 216 -44.51 4.31 24.77
CA PHE A 216 -45.85 4.58 25.28
C PHE A 216 -46.72 3.36 25.06
N LYS A 217 -47.31 2.83 26.17
CA LYS A 217 -48.25 1.69 26.14
C LYS A 217 -49.63 2.05 25.61
N GLU A 218 -49.85 3.30 25.25
CA GLU A 218 -51.12 3.82 24.78
C GLU A 218 -51.33 3.55 23.28
N PRO A 219 -52.57 3.31 22.83
CA PRO A 219 -52.86 3.08 21.43
C PRO A 219 -52.68 4.36 20.61
N ILE A 220 -52.02 4.27 19.47
CA ILE A 220 -51.88 5.37 18.52
C ILE A 220 -53.19 5.55 17.80
N LEU A 221 -53.86 6.68 18.02
CA LEU A 221 -55.19 6.99 17.47
C LEU A 221 -55.14 7.41 15.99
N GLY A 222 -54.00 7.84 15.49
CA GLY A 222 -53.83 8.24 14.10
C GLY A 222 -52.48 8.84 13.83
N VAL A 223 -52.04 8.82 12.57
CA VAL A 223 -50.78 9.40 12.06
C VAL A 223 -51.14 10.45 11.04
N ILE A 224 -50.60 11.65 11.21
CA ILE A 224 -50.72 12.73 10.23
C ILE A 224 -49.47 12.70 9.35
N PRO A 225 -49.56 12.29 8.08
CA PRO A 225 -48.40 12.26 7.18
C PRO A 225 -47.92 13.66 6.87
N ASP A 226 -46.59 13.83 6.69
CA ASP A 226 -46.00 15.09 6.26
C ASP A 226 -46.54 15.48 4.87
N VAL A 227 -46.79 16.78 4.69
CA VAL A 227 -47.36 17.35 3.45
C VAL A 227 -46.51 17.02 2.22
N ASN A 228 -45.21 16.87 2.39
CA ASN A 228 -44.30 16.51 1.31
C ASN A 228 -44.40 15.03 0.89
N GLU A 229 -44.66 14.13 1.81
CA GLU A 229 -44.94 12.73 1.49
C GLU A 229 -46.31 12.55 0.87
N ALA A 230 -47.31 13.31 1.32
CA ALA A 230 -48.67 13.27 0.77
C ALA A 230 -48.72 13.65 -0.74
N LYS A 231 -47.79 14.45 -1.24
CA LYS A 231 -47.67 14.75 -2.68
C LYS A 231 -47.22 13.54 -3.50
N ASN A 232 -46.32 12.73 -2.97
CA ASN A 232 -45.86 11.52 -3.64
C ASN A 232 -46.91 10.42 -3.68
N TYR A 233 -47.69 10.26 -2.61
CA TYR A 233 -48.84 9.31 -2.57
C TYR A 233 -49.94 9.70 -3.53
N ARG A 234 -50.26 10.99 -3.72
CA ARG A 234 -51.26 11.44 -4.71
C ARG A 234 -50.84 11.12 -6.15
N HIS A 235 -49.57 11.25 -6.48
CA HIS A 235 -49.07 10.90 -7.80
C HIS A 235 -49.16 9.41 -8.08
N SER A 236 -48.79 8.57 -7.15
CA SER A 236 -48.84 7.11 -7.28
C SER A 236 -50.27 6.60 -7.41
N ALA A 237 -51.20 7.07 -6.60
CA ALA A 237 -52.59 6.71 -6.66
C ALA A 237 -53.30 7.12 -7.95
N TYR A 238 -52.92 8.25 -8.53
CA TYR A 238 -53.47 8.73 -9.80
C TYR A 238 -53.02 7.86 -11.00
N TYR A 239 -51.79 7.35 -10.96
CA TYR A 239 -51.31 6.41 -11.98
C TYR A 239 -51.93 5.04 -11.90
N GLU A 240 -52.25 4.53 -10.70
CA GLU A 240 -52.86 3.24 -10.52
C GLU A 240 -54.36 3.22 -10.97
N TYR A 241 -55.08 4.32 -10.75
CA TYR A 241 -56.50 4.48 -11.21
C TYR A 241 -56.58 4.63 -12.74
N SER A 242 -55.61 5.22 -13.40
CA SER A 242 -55.64 5.42 -14.84
C SER A 242 -55.34 4.15 -15.64
N HIS A 243 -54.64 3.17 -15.03
CA HIS A 243 -54.28 1.89 -15.71
C HIS A 243 -55.30 0.79 -15.51
N LYS A 244 -56.27 0.89 -14.56
CA LYS A 244 -57.36 -0.09 -14.35
C LYS A 244 -58.61 0.20 -15.22
N ARG A 245 -58.58 1.19 -16.11
CA ARG A 245 -59.68 1.57 -16.98
C ARG A 245 -59.36 1.42 -18.49
N LYS A 246 -58.47 0.49 -18.83
CA LYS A 246 -58.32 0.06 -20.24
C LYS A 246 -58.54 -1.44 -20.33
#